data_dcf5c5669549ceb81569074d68079aba
#
_entry.id   dcf5c5669549ceb81569074d68079aba
#
_cell.length_a   1.000
_cell.length_b   1.000
_cell.length_c   1.000
_cell.angle_alpha   90.00
_cell.angle_beta   90.00
_cell.angle_gamma   90.00
#
_symmetry.space_group_name_H-M   'P 1'
#
loop_
_entity.id
_entity.type
_entity.pdbx_description
1 polymer ?
#
loop_
_entity_poly.entity_id
_entity_poly.type
_entity_poly.pdbx_seq_one_letter_code
_entity_poly.pdbx_strand_id
1 'polypeptide(L)'
;MGEVFAGRYELADPIGRGGVGAVWRAWDHRRRRYVAAKVLLQSDAHSLLRFVREQALRIDHPHVLAPTSWAADDDQVLFTMDLVAGGSLVHLVGDYGPLPPAFVCTLLDQLLAGLAAVHAEGVVHRDIKPANVLLEATGTGRPRLRLSDFGIAMRLGEPRLTETNLVVGTPGYLAPEQMMGSEPDFPADLFAVGLVALYLLEGAKPDTKALIQYFAEHGTPGAPQGIPEPLWQVVATLLQPDPDARFRTVTGARKALASAAELLPEPGPDDELIEIFDQLGPLPPGFGPDGPLKRASGVRVGGSGTSTGTTEAGRPSAEAPRPPADPGPEASRGVPEPRPGNGAEVGVAGTGDGESEGESSEGESEDKAAGVPSHGSAPHSSPGTGTGGAGTRRGTGTDAPPT
;
A
#
# COMPACT_ATOMS: atom_id res chain seq x y z
N MET A 1 17.38 -21.88 19.24
CA MET A 1 18.26 -20.79 18.78
C MET A 1 17.77 -20.39 17.42
N GLY A 2 17.59 -19.08 17.20
CA GLY A 2 17.20 -18.55 15.91
C GLY A 2 18.35 -18.58 14.89
N GLU A 3 17.99 -18.56 13.63
CA GLU A 3 18.96 -18.36 12.55
C GLU A 3 19.49 -16.91 12.61
N VAL A 4 20.81 -16.74 12.43
CA VAL A 4 21.46 -15.43 12.47
C VAL A 4 21.71 -14.94 11.05
N PHE A 5 21.04 -13.86 10.67
CA PHE A 5 21.18 -13.22 9.38
C PHE A 5 22.23 -12.09 9.42
N ALA A 6 23.17 -12.12 8.48
CA ALA A 6 24.27 -11.13 8.33
C ALA A 6 25.08 -10.87 9.63
N GLY A 7 25.08 -11.82 10.55
CA GLY A 7 25.79 -11.71 11.83
C GLY A 7 25.18 -10.69 12.81
N ARG A 8 23.97 -10.17 12.52
CA ARG A 8 23.33 -9.10 13.29
C ARG A 8 21.90 -9.40 13.73
N TYR A 9 21.10 -10.01 12.90
CA TYR A 9 19.68 -10.24 13.16
C TYR A 9 19.45 -11.71 13.50
N GLU A 10 18.92 -12.01 14.67
CA GLU A 10 18.55 -13.37 15.06
C GLU A 10 17.05 -13.54 14.90
N LEU A 11 16.66 -14.39 13.94
CA LEU A 11 15.26 -14.66 13.61
C LEU A 11 14.63 -15.47 14.73
N ALA A 12 13.58 -14.96 15.36
CA ALA A 12 12.89 -15.61 16.47
C ALA A 12 11.76 -16.53 15.97
N ASP A 13 10.75 -15.95 15.34
CA ASP A 13 9.58 -16.66 14.82
C ASP A 13 8.95 -15.90 13.63
N PRO A 14 8.27 -16.60 12.72
CA PRO A 14 7.56 -15.97 11.63
C PRO A 14 6.27 -15.33 12.14
N ILE A 15 6.06 -14.04 11.82
CA ILE A 15 4.89 -13.26 12.19
C ILE A 15 3.99 -12.92 11.00
N GLY A 16 4.44 -13.22 9.77
CA GLY A 16 3.67 -13.04 8.56
C GLY A 16 4.26 -13.81 7.40
N ARG A 17 3.39 -14.25 6.48
CA ARG A 17 3.78 -14.88 5.21
C ARG A 17 3.04 -14.21 4.07
N GLY A 18 3.75 -13.88 3.01
CA GLY A 18 3.17 -13.32 1.79
C GLY A 18 3.75 -13.98 0.56
N GLY A 19 3.22 -13.65 -0.63
CA GLY A 19 3.67 -14.23 -1.89
C GLY A 19 5.13 -13.97 -2.24
N VAL A 20 5.76 -12.97 -1.63
CA VAL A 20 7.14 -12.51 -1.96
C VAL A 20 8.11 -12.76 -0.80
N GLY A 21 7.73 -13.50 0.25
CA GLY A 21 8.64 -13.77 1.37
C GLY A 21 7.95 -13.91 2.71
N ALA A 22 8.75 -14.10 3.76
CA ALA A 22 8.30 -14.21 5.13
C ALA A 22 8.73 -12.98 5.94
N VAL A 23 7.86 -12.56 6.86
CA VAL A 23 8.17 -11.54 7.86
C VAL A 23 8.39 -12.23 9.20
N TRP A 24 9.52 -11.96 9.81
CA TRP A 24 9.96 -12.57 11.06
C TRP A 24 9.98 -11.54 12.19
N ARG A 25 9.64 -11.93 13.38
CA ARG A 25 10.10 -11.24 14.57
C ARG A 25 11.58 -11.57 14.74
N ALA A 26 12.44 -10.56 14.76
CA ALA A 26 13.89 -10.75 14.84
C ALA A 26 14.50 -9.85 15.91
N TRP A 27 15.56 -10.34 16.55
CA TRP A 27 16.34 -9.55 17.50
C TRP A 27 17.48 -8.82 16.79
N ASP A 28 17.52 -7.50 16.85
CA ASP A 28 18.66 -6.70 16.38
C ASP A 28 19.71 -6.61 17.49
N HIS A 29 20.76 -7.41 17.39
CA HIS A 29 21.87 -7.45 18.37
C HIS A 29 22.60 -6.10 18.53
N ARG A 30 22.59 -5.26 17.50
CA ARG A 30 23.22 -3.93 17.54
C ARG A 30 22.35 -2.91 18.28
N ARG A 31 21.04 -2.90 18.02
CA ARG A 31 20.09 -1.95 18.62
C ARG A 31 19.46 -2.48 19.90
N ARG A 32 19.64 -3.78 20.20
CA ARG A 32 19.10 -4.49 21.36
C ARG A 32 17.58 -4.33 21.48
N ARG A 33 16.89 -4.60 20.40
CA ARG A 33 15.42 -4.58 20.34
C ARG A 33 14.90 -5.59 19.33
N TYR A 34 13.65 -6.00 19.51
CA TYR A 34 12.92 -6.74 18.48
C TYR A 34 12.51 -5.82 17.34
N VAL A 35 12.55 -6.35 16.13
CA VAL A 35 12.16 -5.69 14.89
C VAL A 35 11.34 -6.67 14.05
N ALA A 36 10.50 -6.15 13.15
CA ALA A 36 9.97 -6.93 12.05
C ALA A 36 11.04 -7.01 10.95
N ALA A 37 11.32 -8.24 10.48
CA ALA A 37 12.34 -8.50 9.46
C ALA A 37 11.71 -9.21 8.27
N LYS A 38 11.61 -8.54 7.13
CA LYS A 38 11.13 -9.09 5.87
C LYS A 38 12.31 -9.66 5.10
N VAL A 39 12.30 -10.98 4.87
CA VAL A 39 13.35 -11.71 4.14
C VAL A 39 12.85 -11.97 2.73
N LEU A 40 13.64 -11.56 1.74
CA LEU A 40 13.36 -11.70 0.30
C LEU A 40 14.56 -12.33 -0.40
N LEU A 41 14.31 -13.03 -1.52
CA LEU A 41 15.39 -13.36 -2.45
C LEU A 41 15.96 -12.08 -3.06
N GLN A 42 17.24 -12.06 -3.36
CA GLN A 42 17.92 -10.88 -3.91
C GLN A 42 17.31 -10.47 -5.26
N SER A 43 16.87 -11.42 -6.08
CA SER A 43 16.14 -11.17 -7.33
C SER A 43 14.87 -10.34 -7.13
N ASP A 44 14.15 -10.55 -6.01
CA ASP A 44 12.87 -9.93 -5.72
C ASP A 44 13.01 -8.62 -4.93
N ALA A 45 14.22 -8.36 -4.43
CA ALA A 45 14.50 -7.25 -3.53
C ALA A 45 14.91 -5.94 -4.24
N HIS A 46 15.15 -5.95 -5.54
CA HIS A 46 15.75 -4.81 -6.25
C HIS A 46 14.98 -3.50 -6.08
N SER A 47 13.66 -3.52 -6.29
CA SER A 47 12.81 -2.34 -6.16
C SER A 47 12.79 -1.81 -4.72
N LEU A 48 12.67 -2.73 -3.75
CA LEU A 48 12.66 -2.37 -2.33
C LEU A 48 14.03 -1.87 -1.84
N LEU A 49 15.13 -2.47 -2.33
CA LEU A 49 16.49 -1.98 -2.04
C LEU A 49 16.70 -0.55 -2.53
N ARG A 50 16.23 -0.26 -3.75
CA ARG A 50 16.31 1.08 -4.32
C ARG A 50 15.47 2.06 -3.51
N PHE A 51 14.21 1.71 -3.20
CA PHE A 51 13.34 2.52 -2.34
C PHE A 51 13.97 2.80 -0.97
N VAL A 52 14.52 1.79 -0.30
CA VAL A 52 15.14 1.97 1.02
C VAL A 52 16.37 2.88 0.95
N ARG A 53 17.20 2.72 -0.08
CA ARG A 53 18.41 3.56 -0.24
C ARG A 53 18.09 5.01 -0.55
N GLU A 54 17.07 5.26 -1.37
CA GLU A 54 16.82 6.59 -1.94
C GLU A 54 15.76 7.38 -1.18
N GLN A 55 14.77 6.72 -0.56
CA GLN A 55 13.53 7.36 -0.14
C GLN A 55 13.05 6.98 1.26
N ALA A 56 13.15 5.72 1.66
CA ALA A 56 12.56 5.25 2.92
C ALA A 56 13.03 6.04 4.15
N LEU A 57 14.29 6.49 4.15
CA LEU A 57 14.86 7.30 5.24
C LEU A 57 14.30 8.74 5.31
N ARG A 58 13.58 9.18 4.29
CA ARG A 58 12.96 10.52 4.25
C ARG A 58 11.51 10.50 4.74
N ILE A 59 10.88 9.32 4.73
CA ILE A 59 9.49 9.16 5.17
C ILE A 59 9.50 8.84 6.66
N ASP A 60 9.51 9.89 7.48
CA ASP A 60 9.35 9.79 8.93
C ASP A 60 7.97 10.34 9.33
N HIS A 61 7.01 9.46 9.51
CA HIS A 61 5.64 9.81 9.85
C HIS A 61 5.02 8.76 10.78
N PRO A 62 4.25 9.16 11.83
CA PRO A 62 3.69 8.23 12.81
C PRO A 62 2.74 7.18 12.22
N HIS A 63 2.17 7.43 11.04
CA HIS A 63 1.26 6.51 10.35
C HIS A 63 1.90 5.81 9.15
N VAL A 64 3.24 5.80 9.07
CA VAL A 64 3.98 5.07 8.02
C VAL A 64 4.97 4.12 8.69
N LEU A 65 5.03 2.89 8.21
CA LEU A 65 5.98 1.86 8.63
C LEU A 65 6.99 1.62 7.49
N ALA A 66 7.88 2.59 7.29
CA ALA A 66 8.94 2.46 6.30
C ALA A 66 10.08 1.56 6.79
N PRO A 67 10.77 0.84 5.89
CA PRO A 67 11.98 0.12 6.25
C PRO A 67 13.06 1.06 6.80
N THR A 68 13.63 0.72 7.94
CA THR A 68 14.64 1.53 8.65
C THR A 68 16.08 1.05 8.42
N SER A 69 16.26 -0.18 7.96
CA SER A 69 17.57 -0.77 7.69
C SER A 69 17.43 -1.98 6.78
N TRP A 70 18.53 -2.40 6.20
CA TRP A 70 18.62 -3.62 5.42
C TRP A 70 19.95 -4.32 5.65
N ALA A 71 20.00 -5.62 5.36
CA ALA A 71 21.21 -6.43 5.34
C ALA A 71 21.10 -7.43 4.19
N ALA A 72 22.23 -7.85 3.64
CA ALA A 72 22.31 -8.90 2.65
C ALA A 72 23.15 -10.06 3.21
N ASP A 73 22.74 -11.28 2.91
CA ASP A 73 23.44 -12.50 3.26
C ASP A 73 23.19 -13.52 2.14
N ASP A 74 24.25 -13.99 1.51
CA ASP A 74 24.22 -14.84 0.32
C ASP A 74 23.25 -14.32 -0.78
N ASP A 75 22.22 -15.08 -1.11
CA ASP A 75 21.19 -14.78 -2.11
C ASP A 75 19.94 -14.09 -1.53
N GLN A 76 19.98 -13.72 -0.25
CA GLN A 76 18.86 -13.12 0.46
C GLN A 76 19.13 -11.70 0.91
N VAL A 77 18.06 -10.93 1.01
CA VAL A 77 18.07 -9.57 1.57
C VAL A 77 17.02 -9.48 2.66
N LEU A 78 17.41 -8.94 3.80
CA LEU A 78 16.56 -8.70 4.93
C LEU A 78 16.34 -7.20 5.10
N PHE A 79 15.07 -6.79 5.19
CA PHE A 79 14.68 -5.42 5.53
C PHE A 79 14.07 -5.40 6.91
N THR A 80 14.46 -4.41 7.73
CA THR A 80 13.91 -4.24 9.07
C THR A 80 13.05 -3.00 9.17
N MET A 81 11.99 -3.12 9.95
CA MET A 81 11.07 -2.06 10.32
C MET A 81 10.68 -2.22 11.80
N ASP A 82 10.01 -1.24 12.36
CA ASP A 82 9.50 -1.37 13.73
C ASP A 82 8.50 -2.54 13.82
N LEU A 83 8.51 -3.20 14.97
CA LEU A 83 7.59 -4.29 15.25
C LEU A 83 6.24 -3.70 15.66
N VAL A 84 5.20 -4.02 14.90
CA VAL A 84 3.82 -3.58 15.13
C VAL A 84 2.99 -4.79 15.53
N ALA A 85 2.31 -4.72 16.66
CA ALA A 85 1.77 -5.89 17.33
C ALA A 85 0.25 -6.11 17.18
N GLY A 86 -0.53 -5.08 16.82
CA GLY A 86 -2.01 -5.17 16.78
C GLY A 86 -2.58 -5.80 15.52
N GLY A 87 -1.75 -6.46 14.71
CA GLY A 87 -2.18 -7.09 13.46
C GLY A 87 -2.47 -6.10 12.35
N SER A 88 -3.27 -6.49 11.37
CA SER A 88 -3.70 -5.67 10.23
C SER A 88 -5.20 -5.38 10.27
N LEU A 89 -5.68 -4.51 9.39
CA LEU A 89 -7.12 -4.28 9.23
C LEU A 89 -7.90 -5.56 8.86
N VAL A 90 -7.22 -6.58 8.30
CA VAL A 90 -7.85 -7.88 8.04
C VAL A 90 -8.20 -8.59 9.35
N HIS A 91 -7.30 -8.56 10.35
CA HIS A 91 -7.57 -9.13 11.67
C HIS A 91 -8.70 -8.37 12.36
N LEU A 92 -8.64 -7.04 12.35
CA LEU A 92 -9.66 -6.20 12.99
C LEU A 92 -11.06 -6.46 12.44
N VAL A 93 -11.22 -6.50 11.12
CA VAL A 93 -12.53 -6.83 10.48
C VAL A 93 -12.89 -8.31 10.69
N GLY A 94 -11.89 -9.20 10.77
CA GLY A 94 -12.11 -10.60 11.11
C GLY A 94 -12.71 -10.79 12.52
N ASP A 95 -12.29 -9.95 13.46
CA ASP A 95 -12.74 -10.01 14.86
C ASP A 95 -14.10 -9.33 15.08
N TYR A 96 -14.37 -8.20 14.40
CA TYR A 96 -15.53 -7.34 14.66
C TYR A 96 -16.56 -7.27 13.53
N GLY A 97 -16.21 -7.71 12.31
CA GLY A 97 -17.06 -7.46 11.14
C GLY A 97 -17.05 -6.00 10.70
N PRO A 98 -18.21 -5.44 10.28
CA PRO A 98 -18.34 -4.03 9.92
C PRO A 98 -18.02 -3.11 11.10
N LEU A 99 -17.20 -2.08 10.86
CA LEU A 99 -16.77 -1.19 11.93
C LEU A 99 -17.62 0.08 12.00
N PRO A 100 -17.80 0.66 13.20
CA PRO A 100 -18.55 1.90 13.39
C PRO A 100 -18.00 3.04 12.52
N PRO A 101 -18.85 3.84 11.83
CA PRO A 101 -18.42 4.91 10.93
C PRO A 101 -17.45 5.92 11.55
N ALA A 102 -17.64 6.30 12.80
CA ALA A 102 -16.74 7.23 13.50
C ALA A 102 -15.35 6.64 13.73
N PHE A 103 -15.28 5.32 14.03
CA PHE A 103 -14.02 4.60 14.16
C PHE A 103 -13.30 4.49 12.80
N VAL A 104 -14.07 4.19 11.73
CA VAL A 104 -13.55 4.16 10.35
C VAL A 104 -13.00 5.53 9.95
N CYS A 105 -13.68 6.64 10.24
CA CYS A 105 -13.16 7.98 10.00
C CYS A 105 -11.81 8.22 10.68
N THR A 106 -11.64 7.75 11.92
CA THR A 106 -10.37 7.85 12.66
C THR A 106 -9.24 7.07 11.96
N LEU A 107 -9.52 5.85 11.49
CA LEU A 107 -8.54 5.05 10.76
C LEU A 107 -8.20 5.67 9.41
N LEU A 108 -9.21 6.13 8.66
CA LEU A 108 -9.00 6.76 7.35
C LEU A 108 -8.23 8.08 7.45
N ASP A 109 -8.48 8.91 8.49
CA ASP A 109 -7.69 10.13 8.72
C ASP A 109 -6.21 9.81 8.91
N GLN A 110 -5.89 8.78 9.68
CA GLN A 110 -4.52 8.33 9.90
C GLN A 110 -3.90 7.74 8.64
N LEU A 111 -4.65 6.92 7.88
CA LEU A 111 -4.19 6.34 6.62
C LEU A 111 -3.87 7.45 5.59
N LEU A 112 -4.79 8.39 5.43
CA LEU A 112 -4.59 9.54 4.55
C LEU A 112 -3.44 10.43 5.03
N ALA A 113 -3.24 10.62 6.35
CA ALA A 113 -2.11 11.37 6.88
C ALA A 113 -0.77 10.72 6.51
N GLY A 114 -0.66 9.39 6.70
CA GLY A 114 0.51 8.62 6.29
C GLY A 114 0.75 8.67 4.79
N LEU A 115 -0.30 8.47 3.99
CA LEU A 115 -0.23 8.51 2.53
C LEU A 115 0.18 9.91 2.01
N ALA A 116 -0.26 10.99 2.66
CA ALA A 116 0.17 12.34 2.31
C ALA A 116 1.69 12.52 2.47
N ALA A 117 2.28 11.94 3.52
CA ALA A 117 3.74 11.97 3.72
C ALA A 117 4.48 11.16 2.63
N VAL A 118 3.91 10.02 2.21
CA VAL A 118 4.45 9.20 1.11
C VAL A 118 4.41 9.97 -0.22
N HIS A 119 3.27 10.57 -0.55
CA HIS A 119 3.08 11.34 -1.79
C HIS A 119 3.93 12.62 -1.81
N ALA A 120 4.20 13.24 -0.64
CA ALA A 120 5.08 14.42 -0.54
C ALA A 120 6.52 14.12 -0.99
N GLU A 121 6.98 12.86 -0.86
CA GLU A 121 8.28 12.39 -1.36
C GLU A 121 8.22 11.96 -2.86
N GLY A 122 7.09 12.18 -3.53
CA GLY A 122 6.88 11.79 -4.91
C GLY A 122 6.76 10.27 -5.11
N VAL A 123 6.37 9.53 -4.08
CA VAL A 123 6.22 8.06 -4.10
C VAL A 123 4.76 7.69 -4.25
N VAL A 124 4.45 6.81 -5.18
CA VAL A 124 3.15 6.12 -5.29
C VAL A 124 3.27 4.77 -4.60
N HIS A 125 2.36 4.46 -3.67
CA HIS A 125 2.44 3.24 -2.83
C HIS A 125 2.12 1.96 -3.62
N ARG A 126 1.07 1.98 -4.45
CA ARG A 126 0.63 0.95 -5.41
C ARG A 126 0.06 -0.34 -4.81
N ASP A 127 0.16 -0.57 -3.52
CA ASP A 127 -0.37 -1.79 -2.86
C ASP A 127 -1.10 -1.46 -1.54
N ILE A 128 -1.96 -0.43 -1.56
CA ILE A 128 -2.83 -0.13 -0.43
C ILE A 128 -3.95 -1.16 -0.37
N LYS A 129 -4.01 -1.90 0.75
CA LYS A 129 -5.01 -2.93 1.03
C LYS A 129 -5.06 -3.21 2.53
N PRO A 130 -6.15 -3.81 3.06
CA PRO A 130 -6.29 -4.06 4.50
C PRO A 130 -5.12 -4.83 5.13
N ALA A 131 -4.51 -5.78 4.40
CA ALA A 131 -3.39 -6.56 4.90
C ALA A 131 -2.09 -5.74 5.08
N ASN A 132 -1.94 -4.62 4.35
CA ASN A 132 -0.77 -3.74 4.41
C ASN A 132 -0.97 -2.53 5.33
N VAL A 133 -2.12 -2.43 5.98
CA VAL A 133 -2.41 -1.42 6.98
C VAL A 133 -2.40 -2.09 8.34
N LEU A 134 -1.34 -1.85 9.12
CA LEU A 134 -1.10 -2.46 10.41
C LEU A 134 -1.58 -1.56 11.54
N LEU A 135 -1.80 -2.15 12.70
CA LEU A 135 -2.28 -1.47 13.90
C LEU A 135 -1.33 -1.74 15.08
N GLU A 136 -1.06 -0.73 15.88
CA GLU A 136 -0.40 -0.93 17.18
C GLU A 136 -1.41 -1.54 18.16
N ALA A 137 -0.97 -2.41 19.06
CA ALA A 137 -1.81 -2.99 20.12
C ALA A 137 -2.13 -1.91 21.16
N THR A 138 -3.22 -1.19 20.96
CA THR A 138 -3.63 -0.04 21.81
C THR A 138 -4.74 -0.38 22.79
N GLY A 139 -5.20 -1.65 22.83
CA GLY A 139 -6.38 -2.02 23.60
C GLY A 139 -7.58 -1.21 23.13
N THR A 140 -8.36 -0.71 24.08
CA THR A 140 -9.51 0.18 23.82
C THR A 140 -9.14 1.65 23.66
N GLY A 141 -7.85 1.97 23.62
CA GLY A 141 -7.37 3.34 23.40
C GLY A 141 -7.53 3.78 21.94
N ARG A 142 -7.19 5.05 21.67
CA ARG A 142 -7.22 5.57 20.30
C ARG A 142 -6.36 4.68 19.38
N PRO A 143 -6.90 4.20 18.25
CA PRO A 143 -6.15 3.36 17.33
C PRO A 143 -4.92 4.09 16.78
N ARG A 144 -3.86 3.35 16.51
CA ARG A 144 -2.65 3.83 15.84
C ARG A 144 -2.38 2.96 14.64
N LEU A 145 -2.58 3.54 13.47
CA LEU A 145 -2.43 2.90 12.18
C LEU A 145 -1.02 3.13 11.63
N ARG A 146 -0.47 2.13 10.96
CA ARG A 146 0.81 2.15 10.25
C ARG A 146 0.65 1.58 8.85
N LEU A 147 0.77 2.42 7.81
CA LEU A 147 0.81 1.99 6.41
C LEU A 147 2.15 1.32 6.13
N SER A 148 2.14 0.08 5.68
CA SER A 148 3.31 -0.77 5.50
C SER A 148 3.40 -1.35 4.09
N ASP A 149 4.45 -2.09 3.82
CA ASP A 149 4.71 -2.90 2.62
C ASP A 149 4.94 -2.09 1.34
N PHE A 150 6.04 -1.36 1.32
CA PHE A 150 6.53 -0.59 0.19
C PHE A 150 7.23 -1.45 -0.89
N GLY A 151 6.90 -2.75 -0.99
CA GLY A 151 7.59 -3.69 -1.89
C GLY A 151 7.47 -3.36 -3.37
N ILE A 152 6.43 -2.63 -3.75
CA ILE A 152 6.16 -2.23 -5.13
C ILE A 152 6.04 -0.70 -5.29
N ALA A 153 6.34 0.06 -4.23
CA ALA A 153 6.35 1.51 -4.28
C ALA A 153 7.41 2.01 -5.27
N MET A 154 7.06 3.00 -6.08
CA MET A 154 7.94 3.60 -7.09
C MET A 154 7.73 5.10 -7.12
N ARG A 155 8.76 5.84 -7.57
CA ARG A 155 8.60 7.26 -7.88
C ARG A 155 7.69 7.45 -9.08
N LEU A 156 6.95 8.54 -9.04
CA LEU A 156 6.17 8.99 -10.19
C LEU A 156 7.09 9.18 -11.41
N GLY A 157 6.71 8.58 -12.55
CA GLY A 157 7.48 8.67 -13.79
C GLY A 157 8.71 7.74 -13.88
N GLU A 158 8.96 6.86 -12.92
CA GLU A 158 10.01 5.84 -13.06
C GLU A 158 9.54 4.71 -14.00
N PRO A 159 10.42 4.27 -14.94
CA PRO A 159 10.08 3.17 -15.85
C PRO A 159 9.86 1.87 -15.07
N ARG A 160 8.92 1.06 -15.55
CA ARG A 160 8.69 -0.29 -15.00
C ARG A 160 9.94 -1.14 -15.20
N LEU A 161 10.43 -1.77 -14.14
CA LEU A 161 11.61 -2.65 -14.19
C LEU A 161 11.31 -4.02 -14.81
N THR A 162 10.06 -4.30 -15.15
CA THR A 162 9.65 -5.57 -15.78
C THR A 162 9.12 -5.31 -17.18
N GLU A 163 9.75 -5.90 -18.19
CA GLU A 163 9.35 -5.86 -19.61
C GLU A 163 8.02 -6.59 -19.88
N THR A 164 7.46 -7.26 -18.90
CA THR A 164 6.16 -7.92 -19.00
C THR A 164 5.07 -6.96 -18.56
N ASN A 165 4.01 -6.80 -19.37
CA ASN A 165 2.77 -6.06 -19.09
C ASN A 165 1.99 -6.61 -17.86
N LEU A 166 2.69 -6.97 -16.79
CA LEU A 166 2.08 -7.43 -15.56
C LEU A 166 1.47 -6.23 -14.83
N VAL A 167 0.18 -6.29 -14.61
CA VAL A 167 -0.54 -5.37 -13.74
C VAL A 167 0.02 -5.54 -12.33
N VAL A 168 0.74 -4.51 -11.85
CA VAL A 168 1.36 -4.52 -10.52
C VAL A 168 0.33 -4.09 -9.48
N GLY A 169 0.09 -4.92 -8.50
CA GLY A 169 -0.84 -4.69 -7.38
C GLY A 169 -1.61 -5.95 -6.99
N THR A 170 -2.36 -5.88 -5.91
CA THR A 170 -3.16 -7.01 -5.43
C THR A 170 -4.53 -7.03 -6.14
N PRO A 171 -4.89 -8.12 -6.85
CA PRO A 171 -6.21 -8.23 -7.46
C PRO A 171 -7.33 -7.92 -6.45
N GLY A 172 -8.25 -7.02 -6.84
CA GLY A 172 -9.35 -6.56 -6.00
C GLY A 172 -9.12 -5.25 -5.25
N TYR A 173 -7.90 -4.65 -5.34
CA TYR A 173 -7.59 -3.30 -4.82
C TYR A 173 -6.96 -2.40 -5.90
N LEU A 174 -6.98 -2.83 -7.15
CA LEU A 174 -6.47 -2.06 -8.29
C LEU A 174 -7.49 -1.03 -8.75
N ALA A 175 -7.02 0.16 -9.06
CA ALA A 175 -7.82 1.18 -9.71
C ALA A 175 -8.13 0.82 -11.18
N PRO A 176 -9.23 1.33 -11.78
CA PRO A 176 -9.61 1.03 -13.15
C PRO A 176 -8.50 1.29 -14.16
N GLU A 177 -7.81 2.41 -14.07
CA GLU A 177 -6.69 2.77 -14.92
C GLU A 177 -5.52 1.79 -14.83
N GLN A 178 -5.25 1.25 -13.63
CA GLN A 178 -4.25 0.20 -13.43
C GLN A 178 -4.66 -1.12 -14.10
N MET A 179 -5.96 -1.47 -14.04
CA MET A 179 -6.48 -2.67 -14.71
C MET A 179 -6.37 -2.56 -16.24
N MET A 180 -6.43 -1.35 -16.79
CA MET A 180 -6.22 -1.05 -18.20
C MET A 180 -4.74 -0.94 -18.59
N GLY A 181 -3.83 -1.11 -17.63
CA GLY A 181 -2.40 -1.10 -17.88
C GLY A 181 -1.74 0.28 -17.86
N SER A 182 -2.46 1.33 -17.45
CA SER A 182 -1.88 2.66 -17.25
C SER A 182 -0.86 2.65 -16.11
N GLU A 183 0.09 3.56 -16.16
CA GLU A 183 1.01 3.74 -15.03
C GLU A 183 0.25 4.30 -13.83
N PRO A 184 0.41 3.68 -12.64
CA PRO A 184 -0.22 4.20 -11.44
C PRO A 184 0.32 5.57 -11.04
N ASP A 185 -0.61 6.47 -10.73
CA ASP A 185 -0.38 7.79 -10.19
C ASP A 185 -1.07 7.93 -8.83
N PHE A 186 -0.90 9.06 -8.17
CA PHE A 186 -1.48 9.36 -6.85
C PHE A 186 -2.99 9.08 -6.74
N PRO A 187 -3.84 9.37 -7.75
CA PRO A 187 -5.24 9.00 -7.72
C PRO A 187 -5.52 7.50 -7.60
N ALA A 188 -4.60 6.63 -8.07
CA ALA A 188 -4.76 5.18 -7.94
C ALA A 188 -4.66 4.74 -6.46
N ASP A 189 -3.76 5.34 -5.69
CA ASP A 189 -3.69 5.08 -4.25
C ASP A 189 -4.96 5.55 -3.52
N LEU A 190 -5.54 6.68 -3.95
CA LEU A 190 -6.80 7.19 -3.40
C LEU A 190 -7.99 6.28 -3.67
N PHE A 191 -8.06 5.67 -4.86
CA PHE A 191 -9.07 4.65 -5.16
C PHE A 191 -8.92 3.43 -4.23
N ALA A 192 -7.70 2.97 -4.01
CA ALA A 192 -7.44 1.87 -3.09
C ALA A 192 -7.83 2.20 -1.64
N VAL A 193 -7.63 3.46 -1.18
CA VAL A 193 -8.14 3.95 0.12
C VAL A 193 -9.66 3.88 0.16
N GLY A 194 -10.36 4.24 -0.91
CA GLY A 194 -11.82 4.09 -1.03
C GLY A 194 -12.29 2.64 -0.86
N LEU A 195 -11.57 1.69 -1.47
CA LEU A 195 -11.87 0.26 -1.32
C LEU A 195 -11.58 -0.25 0.11
N VAL A 196 -10.52 0.26 0.76
CA VAL A 196 -10.25 -0.03 2.18
C VAL A 196 -11.37 0.53 3.06
N ALA A 197 -11.85 1.75 2.78
CA ALA A 197 -12.96 2.35 3.52
C ALA A 197 -14.23 1.49 3.41
N LEU A 198 -14.58 1.06 2.20
CA LEU A 198 -15.74 0.19 1.97
C LEU A 198 -15.59 -1.16 2.69
N TYR A 199 -14.40 -1.77 2.63
CA TYR A 199 -14.08 -3.00 3.37
C TYR A 199 -14.31 -2.85 4.88
N LEU A 200 -13.90 -1.74 5.47
CA LEU A 200 -14.08 -1.48 6.91
C LEU A 200 -15.55 -1.26 7.27
N LEU A 201 -16.30 -0.56 6.42
CA LEU A 201 -17.70 -0.21 6.65
C LEU A 201 -18.66 -1.38 6.41
N GLU A 202 -18.36 -2.26 5.46
CA GLU A 202 -19.21 -3.41 5.10
C GLU A 202 -18.74 -4.72 5.75
N GLY A 203 -17.52 -4.78 6.29
CA GLY A 203 -16.94 -5.99 6.89
C GLY A 203 -16.63 -7.09 5.87
N ALA A 204 -16.71 -6.79 4.57
CA ALA A 204 -16.53 -7.74 3.50
C ALA A 204 -15.68 -7.17 2.38
N LYS A 205 -14.95 -8.06 1.68
CA LYS A 205 -14.13 -7.64 0.53
C LYS A 205 -15.02 -7.12 -0.61
N PRO A 206 -14.82 -5.86 -1.07
CA PRO A 206 -15.60 -5.32 -2.17
C PRO A 206 -15.38 -6.09 -3.47
N ASP A 207 -16.45 -6.29 -4.25
CA ASP A 207 -16.32 -6.67 -5.66
C ASP A 207 -15.99 -5.43 -6.49
N THR A 208 -14.69 -5.16 -6.61
CA THR A 208 -14.17 -3.97 -7.28
C THR A 208 -14.63 -3.87 -8.74
N LYS A 209 -14.77 -5.01 -9.45
CA LYS A 209 -15.21 -5.00 -10.85
C LYS A 209 -16.67 -4.63 -10.97
N ALA A 210 -17.53 -5.25 -10.16
CA ALA A 210 -18.96 -4.93 -10.13
C ALA A 210 -19.18 -3.47 -9.71
N LEU A 211 -18.42 -2.99 -8.72
CA LEU A 211 -18.44 -1.59 -8.28
C LEU A 211 -18.11 -0.62 -9.40
N ILE A 212 -16.99 -0.83 -10.10
CA ILE A 212 -16.57 0.02 -11.23
C ILE A 212 -17.62 0.03 -12.33
N GLN A 213 -18.14 -1.14 -12.68
CA GLN A 213 -19.19 -1.27 -13.70
C GLN A 213 -20.45 -0.51 -13.28
N TYR A 214 -20.89 -0.67 -12.04
CA TYR A 214 -22.06 0.04 -11.52
C TYR A 214 -21.92 1.56 -11.60
N PHE A 215 -20.77 2.10 -11.15
CA PHE A 215 -20.49 3.54 -11.22
C PHE A 215 -20.45 4.06 -12.68
N ALA A 216 -19.91 3.27 -13.60
CA ALA A 216 -19.84 3.65 -15.01
C ALA A 216 -21.22 3.67 -15.68
N GLU A 217 -22.10 2.73 -15.33
CA GLU A 217 -23.44 2.60 -15.95
C GLU A 217 -24.50 3.50 -15.30
N HIS A 218 -24.44 3.70 -13.98
CA HIS A 218 -25.51 4.33 -13.20
C HIS A 218 -25.08 5.62 -12.51
N GLY A 219 -23.78 5.96 -12.55
CA GLY A 219 -23.21 7.06 -11.77
C GLY A 219 -23.01 6.68 -10.30
N THR A 220 -22.80 7.69 -9.48
CA THR A 220 -22.55 7.50 -8.03
C THR A 220 -23.82 7.02 -7.34
N PRO A 221 -23.81 5.83 -6.70
CA PRO A 221 -24.97 5.33 -5.94
C PRO A 221 -25.22 6.16 -4.69
N GLY A 222 -26.43 6.07 -4.13
CA GLY A 222 -26.73 6.56 -2.79
C GLY A 222 -25.99 5.74 -1.74
N ALA A 223 -25.95 6.26 -0.50
CA ALA A 223 -25.25 5.59 0.60
C ALA A 223 -25.82 4.18 0.86
N PRO A 224 -24.95 3.15 0.98
CA PRO A 224 -25.36 1.84 1.43
C PRO A 224 -25.98 1.90 2.84
N GLN A 225 -26.82 0.93 3.15
CA GLN A 225 -27.47 0.87 4.47
C GLN A 225 -26.41 0.83 5.58
N GLY A 226 -26.57 1.65 6.60
CA GLY A 226 -25.65 1.74 7.74
C GLY A 226 -24.46 2.67 7.53
N ILE A 227 -24.27 3.21 6.33
CA ILE A 227 -23.21 4.20 6.05
C ILE A 227 -23.83 5.60 6.01
N PRO A 228 -23.42 6.52 6.90
CA PRO A 228 -23.92 7.89 6.89
C PRO A 228 -23.59 8.62 5.59
N GLU A 229 -24.57 9.36 5.04
CA GLU A 229 -24.43 10.06 3.77
C GLU A 229 -23.18 10.97 3.69
N PRO A 230 -22.81 11.78 4.72
CA PRO A 230 -21.62 12.60 4.64
C PRO A 230 -20.34 11.79 4.43
N LEU A 231 -20.21 10.64 5.10
CA LEU A 231 -19.07 9.74 4.94
C LEU A 231 -19.08 9.06 3.57
N TRP A 232 -20.29 8.63 3.14
CA TRP A 232 -20.46 8.00 1.83
C TRP A 232 -20.00 8.91 0.68
N GLN A 233 -20.34 10.19 0.72
CA GLN A 233 -19.91 11.15 -0.31
C GLN A 233 -18.39 11.21 -0.46
N VAL A 234 -17.65 11.11 0.64
CA VAL A 234 -16.17 11.05 0.60
C VAL A 234 -15.70 9.73 0.00
N VAL A 235 -16.25 8.61 0.47
CA VAL A 235 -15.88 7.28 -0.01
C VAL A 235 -16.23 7.11 -1.50
N ALA A 236 -17.42 7.54 -1.91
CA ALA A 236 -17.86 7.49 -3.30
C ALA A 236 -17.00 8.37 -4.23
N THR A 237 -16.52 9.51 -3.73
CA THR A 237 -15.58 10.36 -4.49
C THR A 237 -14.22 9.68 -4.67
N LEU A 238 -13.72 8.97 -3.65
CA LEU A 238 -12.50 8.16 -3.76
C LEU A 238 -12.66 7.03 -4.78
N LEU A 239 -13.86 6.45 -4.88
CA LEU A 239 -14.19 5.29 -5.72
C LEU A 239 -14.61 5.64 -7.15
N GLN A 240 -14.53 6.92 -7.57
CA GLN A 240 -14.87 7.29 -8.94
C GLN A 240 -13.99 6.52 -9.93
N PRO A 241 -14.57 5.91 -10.98
CA PRO A 241 -13.81 5.21 -12.01
C PRO A 241 -12.83 6.11 -12.75
N ASP A 242 -13.26 7.35 -13.05
CA ASP A 242 -12.41 8.37 -13.64
C ASP A 242 -11.46 8.96 -12.58
N PRO A 243 -10.12 8.84 -12.73
CA PRO A 243 -9.17 9.40 -11.80
C PRO A 243 -9.29 10.93 -11.66
N ASP A 244 -9.71 11.65 -12.68
CA ASP A 244 -9.89 13.11 -12.65
C ASP A 244 -11.13 13.53 -11.84
N ALA A 245 -12.10 12.64 -11.66
CA ALA A 245 -13.27 12.84 -10.80
C ALA A 245 -13.00 12.56 -9.32
N ARG A 246 -11.86 11.97 -8.98
CA ARG A 246 -11.42 11.74 -7.60
C ARG A 246 -10.83 13.01 -6.96
N PHE A 247 -10.51 12.93 -5.68
CA PHE A 247 -9.71 13.98 -5.04
C PHE A 247 -8.36 14.12 -5.75
N ARG A 248 -7.97 15.34 -6.07
CA ARG A 248 -6.66 15.62 -6.70
C ARG A 248 -5.48 15.40 -5.76
N THR A 249 -5.71 15.51 -4.45
CA THR A 249 -4.67 15.36 -3.43
C THR A 249 -5.21 14.61 -2.21
N VAL A 250 -4.33 13.88 -1.55
CA VAL A 250 -4.63 13.22 -0.26
C VAL A 250 -5.08 14.23 0.79
N THR A 251 -4.47 15.42 0.82
CA THR A 251 -4.87 16.49 1.75
C THR A 251 -6.30 16.96 1.49
N GLY A 252 -6.72 17.01 0.22
CA GLY A 252 -8.10 17.34 -0.15
C GLY A 252 -9.09 16.30 0.37
N ALA A 253 -8.80 15.01 0.15
CA ALA A 253 -9.60 13.90 0.65
C ALA A 253 -9.70 13.93 2.20
N ARG A 254 -8.57 14.16 2.88
CA ARG A 254 -8.51 14.23 4.35
C ARG A 254 -9.34 15.39 4.91
N LYS A 255 -9.34 16.55 4.27
CA LYS A 255 -10.19 17.68 4.67
C LYS A 255 -11.68 17.37 4.52
N ALA A 256 -12.06 16.76 3.38
CA ALA A 256 -13.44 16.33 3.17
C ALA A 256 -13.88 15.30 4.21
N LEU A 257 -13.00 14.33 4.54
CA LEU A 257 -13.25 13.34 5.58
C LEU A 257 -13.45 13.98 6.95
N ALA A 258 -12.61 14.95 7.32
CA ALA A 258 -12.76 15.68 8.59
C ALA A 258 -14.10 16.40 8.68
N SER A 259 -14.53 17.10 7.61
CA SER A 259 -15.84 17.75 7.56
C SER A 259 -17.00 16.74 7.61
N ALA A 260 -16.86 15.58 6.98
CA ALA A 260 -17.85 14.52 7.05
C ALA A 260 -17.95 13.94 8.48
N ALA A 261 -16.81 13.75 9.14
CA ALA A 261 -16.76 13.22 10.51
C ALA A 261 -17.46 14.13 11.53
N GLU A 262 -17.42 15.45 11.35
CA GLU A 262 -18.15 16.42 12.20
C GLU A 262 -19.68 16.30 12.09
N LEU A 263 -20.17 15.71 10.99
CA LEU A 263 -21.60 15.52 10.72
C LEU A 263 -22.10 14.11 11.14
N LEU A 264 -21.22 13.25 11.61
CA LEU A 264 -21.63 11.93 12.09
C LEU A 264 -22.32 12.03 13.44
N PRO A 265 -23.29 11.13 13.72
CA PRO A 265 -23.86 11.03 15.06
C PRO A 265 -22.76 10.67 16.06
N GLU A 266 -22.86 11.21 17.26
CA GLU A 266 -21.98 10.79 18.36
C GLU A 266 -22.19 9.31 18.68
N PRO A 267 -21.11 8.56 19.04
CA PRO A 267 -21.22 7.18 19.45
C PRO A 267 -22.23 7.00 20.58
N GLY A 268 -23.12 6.05 20.42
CA GLY A 268 -24.12 5.70 21.44
C GLY A 268 -23.51 4.88 22.58
N PRO A 269 -24.23 4.76 23.71
CA PRO A 269 -23.78 3.95 24.84
C PRO A 269 -23.76 2.43 24.53
N ASP A 270 -24.46 2.02 23.47
CA ASP A 270 -24.54 0.63 23.01
C ASP A 270 -23.57 0.30 21.87
N ASP A 271 -22.75 1.29 21.46
CA ASP A 271 -21.76 1.05 20.41
C ASP A 271 -20.65 0.14 20.93
N GLU A 272 -20.32 -0.87 20.15
CA GLU A 272 -19.29 -1.84 20.49
C GLU A 272 -17.94 -1.16 20.64
N LEU A 273 -17.28 -1.40 21.77
CA LEU A 273 -15.94 -0.89 22.03
C LEU A 273 -14.91 -1.73 21.28
N ILE A 274 -14.28 -1.13 20.28
CA ILE A 274 -13.22 -1.80 19.50
C ILE A 274 -11.93 -1.86 20.31
N GLU A 275 -11.43 -3.07 20.53
CA GLU A 275 -10.15 -3.33 21.19
C GLU A 275 -9.13 -3.92 20.22
N ILE A 276 -7.94 -3.34 20.16
CA ILE A 276 -6.84 -3.79 19.31
C ILE A 276 -5.84 -4.57 20.15
N PHE A 277 -5.90 -5.90 20.04
CA PHE A 277 -5.08 -6.84 20.82
C PHE A 277 -3.68 -7.02 20.23
N ASP A 278 -2.77 -7.52 21.07
CA ASP A 278 -1.47 -8.02 20.61
C ASP A 278 -1.66 -9.37 19.88
N GLN A 279 -1.38 -9.36 18.58
CA GLN A 279 -1.50 -10.51 17.66
C GLN A 279 -0.20 -11.30 17.53
N LEU A 280 0.92 -10.81 18.11
CA LEU A 280 2.21 -11.48 17.98
C LEU A 280 2.36 -12.70 18.91
N GLY A 281 1.60 -12.71 20.00
CA GLY A 281 1.69 -13.74 21.01
C GLY A 281 3.03 -13.76 21.76
N PRO A 282 3.26 -14.77 22.63
CA PRO A 282 4.45 -14.87 23.45
C PRO A 282 5.69 -15.10 22.61
N LEU A 283 6.85 -14.72 23.16
CA LEU A 283 8.14 -15.01 22.55
C LEU A 283 8.39 -16.52 22.49
N PRO A 284 9.01 -17.03 21.42
CA PRO A 284 9.29 -18.45 21.29
C PRO A 284 10.35 -18.91 22.29
N PRO A 285 10.44 -20.24 22.58
CA PRO A 285 11.46 -20.78 23.47
C PRO A 285 12.87 -20.37 23.04
N GLY A 286 13.64 -19.88 23.99
CA GLY A 286 15.02 -19.40 23.77
C GLY A 286 15.14 -17.89 23.62
N PHE A 287 14.00 -17.16 23.62
CA PHE A 287 13.93 -15.71 23.56
C PHE A 287 13.21 -15.14 24.79
N GLY A 288 13.66 -13.98 25.24
CA GLY A 288 13.07 -13.20 26.34
C GLY A 288 12.89 -11.74 25.95
N PRO A 289 12.29 -10.92 26.83
CA PRO A 289 12.05 -9.49 26.54
C PRO A 289 13.33 -8.72 26.16
N ASP A 290 14.45 -9.11 26.76
CA ASP A 290 15.76 -8.48 26.55
C ASP A 290 16.61 -9.17 25.46
N GLY A 291 16.00 -10.06 24.68
CA GLY A 291 16.63 -10.78 23.58
C GLY A 291 16.80 -12.28 23.80
N PRO A 292 17.64 -12.92 22.98
CA PRO A 292 17.92 -14.35 23.08
C PRO A 292 18.54 -14.70 24.44
N LEU A 293 18.03 -15.78 25.09
CA LEU A 293 18.51 -16.26 26.38
C LEU A 293 19.93 -16.89 26.30
N LYS A 294 20.31 -17.35 25.11
CA LYS A 294 21.64 -17.84 24.78
C LYS A 294 22.08 -17.18 23.49
N ARG A 295 23.35 -16.78 23.47
CA ARG A 295 23.92 -16.16 22.27
C ARG A 295 24.03 -17.19 21.15
N ALA A 296 23.51 -16.90 19.99
CA ALA A 296 23.65 -17.74 18.80
C ALA A 296 25.09 -17.68 18.26
N SER A 297 25.56 -18.79 17.68
CA SER A 297 26.80 -18.84 16.91
C SER A 297 26.64 -17.98 15.67
N GLY A 298 27.60 -17.12 15.32
CA GLY A 298 27.59 -16.26 14.13
C GLY A 298 27.29 -14.79 14.41
N VAL A 299 26.88 -14.39 15.61
CA VAL A 299 26.69 -12.96 15.95
C VAL A 299 28.03 -12.23 15.95
N ARG A 300 28.21 -11.26 15.08
CA ARG A 300 29.41 -10.39 15.05
C ARG A 300 29.29 -9.30 16.11
N VAL A 301 30.17 -9.34 17.11
CA VAL A 301 30.29 -8.24 18.09
C VAL A 301 31.19 -7.19 17.50
N GLY A 302 30.64 -5.98 17.31
CA GLY A 302 31.50 -4.81 17.11
C GLY A 302 32.39 -4.64 18.32
N GLY A 303 33.67 -4.99 18.22
CA GLY A 303 34.61 -4.89 19.31
C GLY A 303 34.93 -3.44 19.61
N SER A 304 34.52 -2.93 20.77
CA SER A 304 35.26 -1.91 21.48
C SER A 304 36.42 -2.61 22.20
N GLY A 305 37.51 -2.78 21.47
CA GLY A 305 38.74 -3.31 22.05
C GLY A 305 39.42 -2.28 22.91
N THR A 306 39.31 -2.41 24.21
CA THR A 306 40.32 -1.91 25.16
C THR A 306 41.42 -2.96 25.18
N SER A 307 42.49 -2.74 24.42
CA SER A 307 43.71 -3.55 24.48
C SER A 307 44.59 -2.98 25.57
N THR A 308 44.73 -3.72 26.67
CA THR A 308 45.93 -3.63 27.53
C THR A 308 46.93 -4.64 27.00
N GLY A 309 48.07 -4.11 26.61
CA GLY A 309 49.13 -4.82 25.95
C GLY A 309 49.92 -5.82 26.83
N THR A 310 50.59 -6.72 26.15
CA THR A 310 51.95 -7.13 26.48
C THR A 310 52.65 -7.65 25.21
N THR A 311 53.86 -7.22 25.07
CA THR A 311 54.88 -7.35 24.03
C THR A 311 55.22 -8.82 23.72
N GLU A 312 55.43 -9.19 22.45
CA GLU A 312 56.72 -9.70 21.97
C GLU A 312 56.79 -9.93 20.46
N ALA A 313 57.89 -9.53 19.96
CA ALA A 313 58.61 -9.49 18.73
C ALA A 313 58.29 -10.45 17.55
N GLY A 314 58.37 -9.89 16.32
CA GLY A 314 58.58 -10.66 15.10
C GLY A 314 58.14 -9.94 13.83
N ARG A 315 59.03 -9.11 13.23
CA ARG A 315 58.94 -8.59 11.83
C ARG A 315 59.36 -9.67 10.81
N PRO A 316 59.09 -9.59 9.47
CA PRO A 316 59.11 -8.36 8.66
C PRO A 316 58.05 -8.21 7.56
N SER A 317 57.83 -6.96 7.20
CA SER A 317 57.58 -6.27 5.93
C SER A 317 57.00 -7.02 4.72
N ALA A 318 55.88 -6.53 4.24
CA ALA A 318 55.62 -6.31 2.82
C ALA A 318 54.73 -5.06 2.65
N GLU A 319 55.29 -4.19 1.84
CA GLU A 319 54.88 -2.83 1.47
C GLU A 319 53.60 -2.85 0.61
N ALA A 320 52.63 -2.01 0.96
CA ALA A 320 51.45 -1.75 0.14
C ALA A 320 51.68 -0.42 -0.63
N PRO A 321 51.31 -0.29 -1.91
CA PRO A 321 51.53 0.93 -2.68
C PRO A 321 50.55 2.05 -2.31
N ARG A 322 51.11 3.25 -2.16
CA ARG A 322 50.39 4.52 -1.96
C ARG A 322 49.67 4.96 -3.22
N PRO A 323 48.49 5.60 -3.11
CA PRO A 323 47.89 6.33 -4.21
C PRO A 323 48.64 7.67 -4.47
N PRO A 324 48.62 8.18 -5.70
CA PRO A 324 49.35 9.40 -6.07
C PRO A 324 48.70 10.67 -5.52
N ALA A 325 49.55 11.62 -5.19
CA ALA A 325 49.21 12.92 -4.65
C ALA A 325 48.55 13.84 -5.67
N ASP A 326 47.59 14.60 -5.20
CA ASP A 326 46.93 15.72 -5.84
C ASP A 326 47.92 16.92 -6.03
N PRO A 327 47.99 17.57 -7.18
CA PRO A 327 48.71 18.82 -7.31
C PRO A 327 47.80 19.99 -6.90
N GLY A 328 48.30 20.79 -5.96
CA GLY A 328 47.71 22.02 -5.48
C GLY A 328 47.66 23.14 -6.51
N PRO A 329 47.01 24.26 -6.17
CA PRO A 329 46.53 25.23 -7.15
C PRO A 329 47.63 26.26 -7.56
N GLU A 330 47.80 26.45 -8.87
CA GLU A 330 48.49 27.61 -9.41
C GLU A 330 47.55 28.73 -9.79
N ALA A 331 47.95 29.92 -9.38
CA ALA A 331 47.24 31.18 -9.43
C ALA A 331 47.25 31.86 -10.81
N SER A 332 46.16 32.59 -11.04
CA SER A 332 46.07 33.87 -11.75
C SER A 332 46.54 34.03 -13.20
N ARG A 333 45.57 34.43 -14.01
CA ARG A 333 45.53 35.61 -14.91
C ARG A 333 44.22 35.57 -15.64
N GLY A 334 43.26 36.41 -15.48
CA GLY A 334 43.16 37.83 -15.67
C GLY A 334 42.56 38.14 -17.05
N VAL A 335 41.20 38.43 -17.08
CA VAL A 335 40.45 39.43 -17.87
C VAL A 335 40.24 39.14 -19.38
N PRO A 336 39.15 39.63 -20.06
CA PRO A 336 38.04 40.50 -19.65
C PRO A 336 36.63 40.09 -20.14
N GLU A 337 35.64 40.66 -19.46
CA GLU A 337 34.25 40.84 -19.93
C GLU A 337 34.18 41.64 -21.22
N PRO A 338 33.12 41.49 -22.03
CA PRO A 338 32.59 42.60 -22.81
C PRO A 338 31.20 43.02 -22.32
N ARG A 339 31.09 44.33 -22.14
CA ARG A 339 29.90 45.12 -21.85
C ARG A 339 28.93 45.19 -23.04
N PRO A 340 27.67 45.61 -22.77
CA PRO A 340 26.59 45.58 -23.75
C PRO A 340 26.61 46.79 -24.67
N GLY A 341 26.21 46.55 -25.92
CA GLY A 341 26.01 47.59 -26.94
C GLY A 341 24.56 47.67 -27.35
N ASN A 342 24.02 48.84 -27.18
CA ASN A 342 22.74 49.36 -27.63
C ASN A 342 22.61 49.40 -29.15
N GLY A 343 21.35 49.26 -29.62
CA GLY A 343 20.85 50.23 -30.55
C GLY A 343 20.28 49.72 -31.87
N ALA A 344 19.05 50.15 -32.08
CA ALA A 344 18.38 50.59 -33.32
C ALA A 344 17.70 49.50 -34.17
N GLU A 345 16.39 49.45 -34.09
CA GLU A 345 15.32 49.97 -34.98
C GLU A 345 15.51 49.83 -36.50
N VAL A 346 14.36 49.52 -37.10
CA VAL A 346 13.81 49.90 -38.42
C VAL A 346 13.63 48.77 -39.45
N GLY A 347 12.33 48.61 -39.83
CA GLY A 347 11.86 48.49 -41.17
C GLY A 347 11.03 47.24 -41.51
N VAL A 348 9.74 47.31 -41.39
CA VAL A 348 8.65 47.47 -42.36
C VAL A 348 8.66 46.56 -43.60
N ALA A 349 7.50 45.89 -43.74
CA ALA A 349 6.69 45.56 -44.92
C ALA A 349 7.11 44.37 -45.80
N GLY A 350 6.02 43.61 -46.10
CA GLY A 350 5.98 42.74 -47.26
C GLY A 350 4.90 41.68 -47.21
N THR A 351 3.72 42.09 -47.52
CA THR A 351 2.55 41.35 -48.03
C THR A 351 2.84 40.21 -49.00
N GLY A 352 2.01 39.16 -48.94
CA GLY A 352 1.96 38.16 -49.98
C GLY A 352 0.85 37.13 -49.71
N ASP A 353 -0.32 37.41 -50.26
CA ASP A 353 -1.45 36.50 -50.40
C ASP A 353 -1.10 35.27 -51.24
N GLY A 354 -1.82 34.20 -50.99
CA GLY A 354 -1.76 33.02 -51.81
C GLY A 354 -2.87 31.99 -51.41
N GLU A 355 -4.10 32.28 -51.82
CA GLU A 355 -5.20 31.35 -51.95
C GLU A 355 -4.86 30.26 -52.96
N SER A 356 -5.28 29.03 -52.74
CA SER A 356 -5.79 28.17 -53.80
C SER A 356 -6.65 27.06 -53.22
N GLU A 357 -7.89 27.13 -53.67
CA GLU A 357 -8.96 26.16 -53.63
C GLU A 357 -8.64 24.90 -54.46
N GLY A 358 -9.41 23.85 -54.18
CA GLY A 358 -9.56 22.68 -55.04
C GLY A 358 -10.18 21.56 -54.23
N GLU A 359 -11.47 21.53 -54.11
CA GLU A 359 -12.54 20.81 -54.88
C GLU A 359 -12.35 19.30 -54.95
N SER A 360 -13.32 18.63 -54.29
CA SER A 360 -14.32 17.66 -54.75
C SER A 360 -13.85 16.34 -55.39
N SER A 361 -14.29 15.24 -54.82
CA SER A 361 -15.15 14.31 -55.59
C SER A 361 -15.83 13.27 -54.69
N GLU A 362 -17.14 13.25 -54.87
CA GLU A 362 -18.13 12.26 -54.46
C GLU A 362 -17.88 10.91 -55.14
N GLY A 363 -18.37 9.87 -54.49
CA GLY A 363 -18.46 8.51 -55.08
C GLY A 363 -19.43 7.63 -54.30
N GLU A 364 -20.73 7.79 -54.63
CA GLU A 364 -21.80 6.85 -54.29
C GLU A 364 -21.65 5.53 -55.04
N SER A 365 -22.16 4.46 -54.44
CA SER A 365 -23.04 3.40 -54.96
C SER A 365 -23.24 2.34 -53.87
N GLU A 366 -24.48 2.17 -53.33
CA GLU A 366 -25.53 1.22 -53.74
C GLU A 366 -25.03 -0.19 -54.00
N ASP A 367 -25.59 -1.28 -53.55
CA ASP A 367 -26.94 -1.74 -53.16
C ASP A 367 -26.87 -3.25 -52.86
N LYS A 368 -27.92 -3.76 -52.20
CA LYS A 368 -28.51 -5.13 -52.10
C LYS A 368 -28.29 -5.88 -50.82
N ALA A 369 -29.20 -5.95 -49.92
CA ALA A 369 -30.56 -6.56 -49.86
C ALA A 369 -30.56 -8.11 -49.82
N ALA A 370 -31.40 -8.59 -48.90
CA ALA A 370 -32.04 -9.90 -48.72
C ALA A 370 -31.28 -10.93 -47.83
N GLY A 371 -31.88 -11.59 -46.88
CA GLY A 371 -33.25 -11.91 -46.60
C GLY A 371 -33.35 -12.67 -45.26
N VAL A 372 -34.45 -12.46 -44.59
CA VAL A 372 -34.98 -13.25 -43.47
C VAL A 372 -35.67 -14.50 -44.05
N PRO A 373 -35.78 -15.63 -43.34
CA PRO A 373 -37.07 -15.82 -42.69
C PRO A 373 -37.03 -16.50 -41.30
N SER A 374 -38.02 -16.08 -40.56
CA SER A 374 -38.64 -16.61 -39.36
C SER A 374 -39.14 -18.04 -39.45
N HIS A 375 -39.24 -18.74 -38.35
CA HIS A 375 -40.30 -19.65 -37.89
C HIS A 375 -39.82 -20.20 -36.55
N GLY A 376 -40.50 -20.20 -35.41
CA GLY A 376 -41.92 -20.31 -35.18
C GLY A 376 -42.12 -21.27 -34.02
N SER A 377 -42.91 -20.87 -33.01
CA SER A 377 -43.70 -21.71 -32.11
C SER A 377 -43.12 -22.29 -30.81
N ALA A 378 -43.58 -21.72 -29.73
CA ALA A 378 -43.96 -22.43 -28.50
C ALA A 378 -45.34 -23.16 -28.75
N PRO A 379 -46.02 -23.85 -27.83
CA PRO A 379 -45.85 -24.13 -26.40
C PRO A 379 -46.22 -25.60 -26.01
N HIS A 380 -46.22 -25.96 -24.72
CA HIS A 380 -47.20 -26.78 -23.98
C HIS A 380 -46.63 -27.24 -22.63
N SER A 381 -47.22 -26.83 -21.54
CA SER A 381 -48.36 -27.37 -20.76
C SER A 381 -47.94 -28.33 -19.62
N SER A 382 -48.19 -27.88 -18.41
CA SER A 382 -48.38 -28.69 -17.20
C SER A 382 -49.64 -29.59 -17.35
N PRO A 383 -50.08 -30.43 -16.41
CA PRO A 383 -49.73 -30.66 -14.98
C PRO A 383 -49.79 -32.16 -14.56
N GLY A 384 -49.48 -32.44 -13.29
CA GLY A 384 -49.71 -33.78 -12.72
C GLY A 384 -49.70 -33.79 -11.18
N THR A 385 -50.85 -33.85 -10.68
CA THR A 385 -51.36 -34.07 -9.32
C THR A 385 -50.99 -35.42 -8.68
N GLY A 386 -50.99 -35.48 -7.34
CA GLY A 386 -51.06 -36.71 -6.53
C GLY A 386 -50.58 -36.44 -5.09
N THR A 387 -51.42 -36.02 -4.21
CA THR A 387 -52.23 -36.61 -3.15
C THR A 387 -51.52 -37.58 -2.20
N GLY A 388 -51.57 -37.28 -0.91
CA GLY A 388 -51.97 -38.20 0.13
C GLY A 388 -51.04 -38.43 1.28
N GLY A 389 -51.52 -38.17 2.50
CA GLY A 389 -51.16 -38.95 3.65
C GLY A 389 -50.96 -38.19 4.96
N ALA A 390 -52.03 -38.03 5.67
CA ALA A 390 -52.14 -37.54 7.05
C ALA A 390 -51.49 -38.49 8.07
N GLY A 391 -51.07 -37.96 9.21
CA GLY A 391 -50.61 -38.73 10.35
C GLY A 391 -50.39 -37.90 11.59
N THR A 392 -51.48 -37.62 12.28
CA THR A 392 -51.60 -37.08 13.65
C THR A 392 -50.93 -37.97 14.69
N ARG A 393 -50.23 -37.40 15.70
CA ARG A 393 -50.46 -37.70 17.15
C ARG A 393 -49.59 -36.81 18.05
N ARG A 394 -50.29 -36.13 18.87
CA ARG A 394 -50.16 -35.61 20.23
C ARG A 394 -49.19 -36.34 21.14
N GLY A 395 -48.53 -35.64 22.01
CA GLY A 395 -47.90 -36.10 23.23
C GLY A 395 -47.41 -34.93 24.06
N THR A 396 -48.21 -34.55 24.98
CA THR A 396 -48.07 -33.64 26.13
C THR A 396 -47.00 -34.11 27.12
N GLY A 397 -46.29 -33.18 27.78
CA GLY A 397 -45.48 -33.49 28.98
C GLY A 397 -44.67 -32.28 29.44
N THR A 398 -45.30 -31.49 30.30
CA THR A 398 -44.79 -30.63 31.36
C THR A 398 -43.60 -31.22 32.13
N ASP A 399 -42.56 -30.43 32.48
CA ASP A 399 -42.21 -30.04 33.85
C ASP A 399 -40.91 -29.21 33.87
N ALA A 400 -40.97 -28.14 34.59
CA ALA A 400 -39.84 -27.35 35.10
C ALA A 400 -39.85 -27.43 36.64
N PRO A 401 -38.94 -26.71 37.38
CA PRO A 401 -37.57 -27.05 37.80
C PRO A 401 -37.56 -27.46 39.31
N PRO A 402 -36.54 -27.48 40.13
CA PRO A 402 -35.57 -26.46 40.51
C PRO A 402 -34.17 -27.00 40.95
N THR A 403 -33.17 -26.26 41.01
CA THR A 403 -32.41 -25.52 42.03
C THR A 403 -31.16 -24.90 41.40
#